data_fcf9dee0f9f11a45899ac947baaa6fd3
#
_entry.id   fcf9dee0f9f11a45899ac947baaa6fd3
#
_cell.length_a   1.000
_cell.length_b   1.000
_cell.length_c   1.000
_cell.angle_alpha   90.00
_cell.angle_beta   90.00
_cell.angle_gamma   90.00
#
_symmetry.space_group_name_H-M   'P 1'
#
loop_
_entity.id
_entity.type
_entity.pdbx_description
1 polymer ?
#
loop_
_entity_poly.entity_id
_entity_poly.type
_entity_poly.pdbx_seq_one_letter_code
_entity_poly.pdbx_strand_id
1 'polypeptide(L)'
;MKRWLLILCAIGYAALLVAQPQEASAAVAEALNLCLTRVIPSLFPFLAVTALLLRLGMASWFQGIFAPIMRPLTGLPGVCAAPLLMGLLGGYPAGARAAAGLYEDGLITRQEAELLLGFCNNCGCAFLYSFIGAGVLGSTQAGLWLIGIHAVSALLAGTLLCRLRKDRGCPSLPCSLPEKPLTLSTALSASVRGAAASMANICAFVVLFRTGADLLPGGLPSW
;
A
#
# COMPACT_ATOMS: atom_id res chain seq x y z
N MET A 1 22.58 8.89 16.95
CA MET A 1 22.79 9.58 15.67
C MET A 1 21.52 9.76 14.84
N LYS A 2 20.76 8.73 14.49
CA LYS A 2 19.53 8.85 13.63
C LYS A 2 18.48 9.84 14.15
N ARG A 3 18.24 9.91 15.44
CA ARG A 3 17.20 10.78 16.05
C ARG A 3 17.52 12.28 15.92
N TRP A 4 18.78 12.65 16.12
CA TRP A 4 19.21 14.05 15.97
C TRP A 4 19.17 14.54 14.53
N LEU A 5 19.48 13.67 13.57
CA LEU A 5 19.35 13.99 12.15
C LEU A 5 17.91 14.29 11.77
N LEU A 6 16.95 13.48 12.24
CA LEU A 6 15.52 13.71 12.00
C LEU A 6 15.03 15.03 12.61
N ILE A 7 15.49 15.37 13.81
CA ILE A 7 15.17 16.65 14.46
C ILE A 7 15.72 17.82 13.65
N LEU A 8 16.95 17.76 13.17
CA LEU A 8 17.55 18.78 12.33
C LEU A 8 16.80 18.96 11.01
N CYS A 9 16.41 17.85 10.34
CA CYS A 9 15.60 17.91 9.14
C CYS A 9 14.23 18.56 9.40
N ALA A 10 13.57 18.22 10.51
CA ALA A 10 12.28 18.79 10.87
C ALA A 10 12.40 20.31 11.17
N ILE A 11 13.44 20.72 11.89
CA ILE A 11 13.71 22.14 12.17
C ILE A 11 14.04 22.88 10.87
N GLY A 12 14.87 22.31 9.99
CA GLY A 12 15.18 22.89 8.68
C GLY A 12 13.94 23.08 7.82
N TYR A 13 13.05 22.06 7.78
CA TYR A 13 11.78 22.16 7.06
C TYR A 13 10.88 23.28 7.65
N ALA A 14 10.75 23.34 8.97
CA ALA A 14 9.98 24.39 9.63
C ALA A 14 10.56 25.79 9.36
N ALA A 15 11.88 25.93 9.34
CA ALA A 15 12.55 27.19 9.01
C ALA A 15 12.28 27.63 7.56
N LEU A 16 12.27 26.71 6.59
CA LEU A 16 11.91 26.99 5.20
C LEU A 16 10.46 27.49 5.06
N LEU A 17 9.51 26.85 5.76
CA LEU A 17 8.11 27.28 5.76
C LEU A 17 7.94 28.72 6.30
N VAL A 18 8.70 29.07 7.34
CA VAL A 18 8.66 30.44 7.93
C VAL A 18 9.40 31.46 7.07
N ALA A 19 10.48 31.05 6.43
CA ALA A 19 11.27 31.95 5.57
C ALA A 19 10.57 32.31 4.25
N GLN A 20 9.73 31.40 3.73
CA GLN A 20 9.05 31.56 2.43
C GLN A 20 7.53 31.31 2.56
N PRO A 21 6.78 32.11 3.34
CA PRO A 21 5.39 31.79 3.67
C PRO A 21 4.44 31.82 2.48
N GLN A 22 4.68 32.71 1.52
CA GLN A 22 3.84 32.85 0.31
C GLN A 22 4.05 31.66 -0.63
N GLU A 23 5.30 31.27 -0.86
CA GLU A 23 5.66 30.13 -1.70
C GLU A 23 5.18 28.80 -1.05
N ALA A 24 5.35 28.68 0.27
CA ALA A 24 4.85 27.54 1.02
C ALA A 24 3.33 27.39 0.91
N SER A 25 2.58 28.51 1.04
CA SER A 25 1.13 28.50 0.89
C SER A 25 0.69 28.13 -0.53
N ALA A 26 1.36 28.64 -1.55
CA ALA A 26 1.09 28.29 -2.95
C ALA A 26 1.38 26.80 -3.23
N ALA A 27 2.52 26.28 -2.77
CA ALA A 27 2.91 24.88 -2.92
C ALA A 27 1.92 23.92 -2.21
N VAL A 28 1.46 24.28 -1.00
CA VAL A 28 0.41 23.52 -0.29
C VAL A 28 -0.90 23.52 -1.07
N ALA A 29 -1.33 24.67 -1.59
CA ALA A 29 -2.56 24.78 -2.38
C ALA A 29 -2.50 23.92 -3.65
N GLU A 30 -1.36 23.93 -4.36
CA GLU A 30 -1.13 23.10 -5.54
C GLU A 30 -1.14 21.60 -5.19
N ALA A 31 -0.46 21.20 -4.11
CA ALA A 31 -0.45 19.82 -3.64
C ALA A 31 -1.85 19.33 -3.22
N LEU A 32 -2.64 20.16 -2.56
CA LEU A 32 -4.04 19.86 -2.23
C LEU A 32 -4.90 19.72 -3.48
N ASN A 33 -4.74 20.61 -4.46
CA ASN A 33 -5.44 20.52 -5.74
C ASN A 33 -5.11 19.20 -6.46
N LEU A 34 -3.83 18.79 -6.50
CA LEU A 34 -3.41 17.52 -7.03
C LEU A 34 -4.09 16.34 -6.31
N CYS A 35 -4.16 16.39 -4.98
CA CYS A 35 -4.84 15.38 -4.19
C CYS A 35 -6.32 15.28 -4.53
N LEU A 36 -7.03 16.42 -4.61
CA LEU A 36 -8.47 16.48 -4.86
C LEU A 36 -8.83 16.09 -6.29
N THR A 37 -8.04 16.51 -7.27
CA THR A 37 -8.38 16.32 -8.69
C THR A 37 -7.87 15.02 -9.29
N ARG A 38 -6.78 14.45 -8.75
CA ARG A 38 -6.16 13.25 -9.32
C ARG A 38 -6.06 12.09 -8.34
N VAL A 39 -5.49 12.31 -7.15
CA VAL A 39 -5.17 11.21 -6.20
C VAL A 39 -6.44 10.60 -5.62
N ILE A 40 -7.33 11.42 -5.06
CA ILE A 40 -8.58 10.94 -4.44
C ILE A 40 -9.49 10.26 -5.44
N PRO A 41 -9.84 10.87 -6.59
CA PRO A 41 -10.75 10.22 -7.54
C PRO A 41 -10.22 8.89 -8.10
N SER A 42 -8.90 8.76 -8.29
CA SER A 42 -8.31 7.53 -8.83
C SER A 42 -8.16 6.42 -7.81
N LEU A 43 -7.82 6.73 -6.56
CA LEU A 43 -7.45 5.72 -5.56
C LEU A 43 -8.57 5.42 -4.55
N PHE A 44 -9.36 6.40 -4.14
CA PHE A 44 -10.36 6.22 -3.09
C PHE A 44 -11.43 5.16 -3.42
N PRO A 45 -12.10 5.19 -4.60
CA PRO A 45 -13.09 4.17 -4.94
C PRO A 45 -12.49 2.77 -4.93
N PHE A 46 -11.27 2.64 -5.45
CA PHE A 46 -10.57 1.37 -5.53
C PHE A 46 -10.21 0.83 -4.14
N LEU A 47 -9.68 1.67 -3.26
CA LEU A 47 -9.39 1.31 -1.86
C LEU A 47 -10.65 0.91 -1.10
N ALA A 48 -11.76 1.62 -1.30
CA ALA A 48 -13.03 1.33 -0.64
C ALA A 48 -13.60 -0.03 -1.07
N VAL A 49 -13.63 -0.28 -2.40
CA VAL A 49 -14.10 -1.56 -2.95
C VAL A 49 -13.22 -2.72 -2.50
N THR A 50 -11.89 -2.55 -2.57
CA THR A 50 -10.96 -3.59 -2.17
C THR A 50 -11.08 -3.92 -0.68
N ALA A 51 -11.20 -2.91 0.18
CA ALA A 51 -11.44 -3.10 1.61
C ALA A 51 -12.80 -3.79 1.89
N LEU A 52 -13.84 -3.48 1.10
CA LEU A 52 -15.15 -4.12 1.20
C LEU A 52 -15.06 -5.61 0.85
N LEU A 53 -14.44 -5.94 -0.28
CA LEU A 53 -14.29 -7.33 -0.74
C LEU A 53 -13.58 -8.19 0.30
N LEU A 54 -12.54 -7.67 0.96
CA LEU A 54 -11.89 -8.39 2.06
C LEU A 54 -12.81 -8.65 3.23
N ARG A 55 -13.53 -7.62 3.67
CA ARG A 55 -14.45 -7.73 4.81
C ARG A 55 -15.62 -8.66 4.53
N LEU A 56 -15.97 -8.86 3.26
CA LEU A 56 -16.96 -9.83 2.82
C LEU A 56 -16.42 -11.27 2.72
N GLY A 57 -15.16 -11.51 3.15
CA GLY A 57 -14.59 -12.84 3.23
C GLY A 57 -13.84 -13.31 1.99
N MET A 58 -13.54 -12.42 1.02
CA MET A 58 -12.72 -12.81 -0.15
C MET A 58 -11.34 -13.33 0.24
N ALA A 59 -10.82 -12.95 1.42
CA ALA A 59 -9.54 -13.46 1.91
C ALA A 59 -9.54 -15.00 2.05
N SER A 60 -10.65 -15.58 2.54
CA SER A 60 -10.80 -17.04 2.67
C SER A 60 -10.86 -17.74 1.32
N TRP A 61 -11.54 -17.11 0.36
CA TRP A 61 -11.63 -17.63 -1.00
C TRP A 61 -10.26 -17.63 -1.70
N PHE A 62 -9.52 -16.52 -1.58
CA PHE A 62 -8.15 -16.41 -2.08
C PHE A 62 -7.20 -17.40 -1.39
N GLN A 63 -7.38 -17.65 -0.09
CA GLN A 63 -6.60 -18.66 0.62
C GLN A 63 -6.71 -20.03 -0.04
N GLY A 64 -7.92 -20.49 -0.38
CA GLY A 64 -8.15 -21.78 -1.03
C GLY A 64 -7.43 -21.90 -2.37
N ILE A 65 -7.51 -20.85 -3.20
CA ILE A 65 -6.94 -20.85 -4.56
C ILE A 65 -5.41 -20.67 -4.54
N PHE A 66 -4.89 -19.77 -3.69
CA PHE A 66 -3.48 -19.39 -3.72
C PHE A 66 -2.59 -20.09 -2.68
N ALA A 67 -3.17 -20.83 -1.71
CA ALA A 67 -2.39 -21.62 -0.77
C ALA A 67 -1.43 -22.61 -1.44
N PRO A 68 -1.83 -23.35 -2.50
CA PRO A 68 -0.93 -24.26 -3.18
C PRO A 68 0.24 -23.58 -3.89
N ILE A 69 0.12 -22.29 -4.17
CA ILE A 69 1.18 -21.47 -4.79
C ILE A 69 2.07 -20.83 -3.72
N MET A 70 1.45 -20.24 -2.69
CA MET A 70 2.17 -19.51 -1.64
C MET A 70 3.07 -20.43 -0.80
N ARG A 71 2.56 -21.57 -0.38
CA ARG A 71 3.33 -22.52 0.47
C ARG A 71 4.63 -23.01 -0.17
N PRO A 72 4.67 -23.51 -1.41
CA PRO A 72 5.91 -23.99 -2.02
C PRO A 72 6.87 -22.86 -2.39
N LEU A 73 6.38 -21.66 -2.73
CA LEU A 73 7.21 -20.53 -3.13
C LEU A 73 7.83 -19.81 -1.93
N THR A 74 7.01 -19.45 -0.95
CA THR A 74 7.43 -18.59 0.17
C THR A 74 7.53 -19.32 1.50
N GLY A 75 6.92 -20.51 1.63
CA GLY A 75 6.80 -21.21 2.91
C GLY A 75 5.80 -20.60 3.89
N LEU A 76 5.13 -19.51 3.50
CA LEU A 76 4.14 -18.82 4.33
C LEU A 76 2.77 -19.52 4.27
N PRO A 77 1.93 -19.35 5.32
CA PRO A 77 0.55 -19.81 5.29
C PRO A 77 -0.23 -19.26 4.09
N GLY A 78 -1.20 -20.04 3.58
CA GLY A 78 -2.00 -19.63 2.42
C GLY A 78 -2.78 -18.32 2.62
N VAL A 79 -3.13 -17.98 3.87
CA VAL A 79 -3.78 -16.72 4.23
C VAL A 79 -2.95 -15.49 3.84
N CYS A 80 -1.63 -15.62 3.76
CA CYS A 80 -0.70 -14.56 3.33
C CYS A 80 -0.87 -14.17 1.85
N ALA A 81 -1.60 -14.97 1.06
CA ALA A 81 -1.97 -14.57 -0.30
C ALA A 81 -2.89 -13.34 -0.33
N ALA A 82 -3.77 -13.19 0.68
CA ALA A 82 -4.70 -12.07 0.73
C ALA A 82 -3.99 -10.70 0.79
N PRO A 83 -3.04 -10.42 1.71
CA PRO A 83 -2.26 -9.19 1.70
C PRO A 83 -1.47 -8.94 0.41
N LEU A 84 -0.90 -9.96 -0.20
CA LEU A 84 -0.19 -9.82 -1.48
C LEU A 84 -1.14 -9.37 -2.59
N LEU A 85 -2.28 -10.03 -2.73
CA LEU A 85 -3.30 -9.65 -3.71
C LEU A 85 -3.87 -8.26 -3.44
N MET A 86 -4.07 -7.92 -2.15
CA MET A 86 -4.51 -6.58 -1.76
C MET A 86 -3.50 -5.51 -2.15
N GLY A 87 -2.22 -5.79 -1.97
CA GLY A 87 -1.16 -4.88 -2.40
C GLY A 87 -1.10 -4.74 -3.91
N LEU A 88 -1.25 -5.82 -4.66
CA LEU A 88 -1.28 -5.79 -6.12
C LEU A 88 -2.52 -5.07 -6.67
N LEU A 89 -3.70 -5.37 -6.13
CA LEU A 89 -4.96 -4.77 -6.58
C LEU A 89 -5.12 -3.34 -6.05
N GLY A 90 -5.04 -3.17 -4.73
CA GLY A 90 -5.32 -1.90 -4.02
C GLY A 90 -4.11 -0.98 -3.92
N GLY A 91 -2.92 -1.49 -4.17
CA GLY A 91 -1.69 -0.72 -4.04
C GLY A 91 -1.29 -0.45 -2.59
N TYR A 92 -0.27 0.40 -2.44
CA TYR A 92 0.14 0.92 -1.13
C TYR A 92 -0.94 1.87 -0.58
N PRO A 93 -1.39 1.76 0.70
CA PRO A 93 -0.90 0.89 1.77
C PRO A 93 -1.78 -0.36 2.02
N ALA A 94 -2.60 -0.80 1.05
CA ALA A 94 -3.61 -1.83 1.27
C ALA A 94 -3.00 -3.19 1.69
N GLY A 95 -1.89 -3.59 1.05
CA GLY A 95 -1.18 -4.82 1.38
C GLY A 95 -0.67 -4.82 2.83
N ALA A 96 -0.02 -3.74 3.25
CA ALA A 96 0.49 -3.61 4.63
C ALA A 96 -0.63 -3.65 5.67
N ARG A 97 -1.75 -2.99 5.40
CA ARG A 97 -2.90 -2.99 6.32
C ARG A 97 -3.51 -4.38 6.44
N ALA A 98 -3.61 -5.11 5.33
CA ALA A 98 -4.10 -6.47 5.35
C ALA A 98 -3.15 -7.40 6.12
N ALA A 99 -1.84 -7.25 5.95
CA ALA A 99 -0.83 -8.01 6.71
C ALA A 99 -0.90 -7.69 8.22
N ALA A 100 -1.03 -6.42 8.59
CA ALA A 100 -1.22 -6.00 9.97
C ALA A 100 -2.51 -6.58 10.58
N GLY A 101 -3.62 -6.55 9.84
CA GLY A 101 -4.88 -7.15 10.26
C GLY A 101 -4.75 -8.64 10.53
N LEU A 102 -4.10 -9.41 9.66
CA LEU A 102 -3.86 -10.84 9.89
C LEU A 102 -3.02 -11.10 11.15
N TYR A 103 -2.06 -10.24 11.45
CA TYR A 103 -1.26 -10.33 12.66
C TYR A 103 -2.07 -9.98 13.91
N GLU A 104 -2.87 -8.91 13.88
CA GLU A 104 -3.75 -8.48 14.97
C GLU A 104 -4.82 -9.54 15.27
N ASP A 105 -5.32 -10.22 14.24
CA ASP A 105 -6.27 -11.34 14.38
C ASP A 105 -5.60 -12.65 14.84
N GLY A 106 -4.27 -12.66 15.02
CA GLY A 106 -3.52 -13.84 15.44
C GLY A 106 -3.41 -14.96 14.39
N LEU A 107 -3.69 -14.65 13.11
CA LEU A 107 -3.68 -15.63 12.01
C LEU A 107 -2.27 -15.88 11.45
N ILE A 108 -1.37 -14.94 11.68
CA ILE A 108 0.04 -15.04 11.32
C ILE A 108 0.92 -14.55 12.48
N THR A 109 2.13 -15.07 12.55
CA THR A 109 3.11 -14.63 13.54
C THR A 109 3.71 -13.27 13.15
N ARG A 110 4.32 -12.58 14.11
CA ARG A 110 5.04 -11.32 13.85
C ARG A 110 6.10 -11.49 12.77
N GLN A 111 6.80 -12.61 12.79
CA GLN A 111 7.85 -12.90 11.83
C GLN A 111 7.31 -13.07 10.41
N GLU A 112 6.16 -13.74 10.27
CA GLU A 112 5.47 -13.89 8.98
C GLU A 112 4.95 -12.55 8.48
N ALA A 113 4.42 -11.70 9.37
CA ALA A 113 3.97 -10.35 9.03
C ALA A 113 5.13 -9.47 8.54
N GLU A 114 6.28 -9.49 9.22
CA GLU A 114 7.49 -8.75 8.82
C GLU A 114 8.01 -9.19 7.43
N LEU A 115 8.02 -10.50 7.16
CA LEU A 115 8.37 -11.03 5.84
C LEU A 115 7.38 -10.58 4.77
N LEU A 116 6.09 -10.71 5.07
CA LEU A 116 5.01 -10.37 4.17
C LEU A 116 5.04 -8.88 3.78
N LEU A 117 5.32 -7.99 4.74
CA LEU A 117 5.50 -6.56 4.50
C LEU A 117 6.62 -6.25 3.48
N GLY A 118 7.62 -7.11 3.38
CA GLY A 118 8.72 -6.96 2.43
C GLY A 118 8.31 -7.10 0.95
N PHE A 119 7.17 -7.74 0.65
CA PHE A 119 6.73 -7.98 -0.73
C PHE A 119 5.22 -7.81 -0.98
N CYS A 120 4.41 -7.53 0.03
CA CYS A 120 2.97 -7.27 -0.15
C CYS A 120 2.65 -5.80 -0.45
N ASN A 121 3.59 -4.88 -0.27
CA ASN A 121 3.41 -3.46 -0.56
C ASN A 121 3.77 -3.17 -2.02
N ASN A 122 2.77 -3.26 -2.88
CA ASN A 122 2.95 -3.16 -4.31
C ASN A 122 2.32 -1.90 -4.88
N CYS A 123 2.65 -1.59 -6.12
CA CYS A 123 1.96 -0.58 -6.89
C CYS A 123 0.61 -1.14 -7.36
N GLY A 124 -0.48 -0.42 -7.17
CA GLY A 124 -1.81 -0.90 -7.56
C GLY A 124 -1.94 -1.08 -9.07
N CYS A 125 -2.64 -2.14 -9.48
CA CYS A 125 -2.88 -2.45 -10.91
C CYS A 125 -3.52 -1.26 -11.65
N ALA A 126 -4.46 -0.54 -11.00
CA ALA A 126 -5.08 0.63 -11.60
C ALA A 126 -4.08 1.74 -11.92
N PHE A 127 -3.09 1.98 -11.05
CA PHE A 127 -2.04 2.95 -11.28
C PHE A 127 -1.13 2.53 -12.44
N LEU A 128 -0.70 1.27 -12.46
CA LEU A 128 0.15 0.75 -13.54
C LEU A 128 -0.56 0.77 -14.90
N TYR A 129 -1.86 0.43 -14.92
CA TYR A 129 -2.64 0.39 -16.16
C TYR A 129 -3.00 1.79 -16.66
N SER A 130 -3.65 2.60 -15.80
CA SER A 130 -4.24 3.87 -16.24
C SER A 130 -3.20 4.99 -16.24
N PHE A 131 -2.45 5.18 -15.15
CA PHE A 131 -1.53 6.30 -15.04
C PHE A 131 -0.26 6.06 -15.86
N ILE A 132 0.44 4.93 -15.62
CA ILE A 132 1.69 4.67 -16.33
C ILE A 132 1.43 4.18 -17.76
N GLY A 133 0.60 3.15 -17.92
CA GLY A 133 0.34 2.54 -19.23
C GLY A 133 -0.32 3.50 -20.21
N ALA A 134 -1.52 3.93 -19.90
CA ALA A 134 -2.28 4.81 -20.78
C ALA A 134 -1.82 6.26 -20.73
N GLY A 135 -1.50 6.78 -19.52
CA GLY A 135 -1.17 8.19 -19.33
C GLY A 135 0.25 8.57 -19.71
N VAL A 136 1.26 7.80 -19.27
CA VAL A 136 2.67 8.12 -19.52
C VAL A 136 3.20 7.47 -20.79
N LEU A 137 2.93 6.16 -20.98
CA LEU A 137 3.44 5.39 -22.11
C LEU A 137 2.54 5.45 -23.35
N GLY A 138 1.32 6.01 -23.23
CA GLY A 138 0.34 6.08 -24.30
C GLY A 138 -0.14 4.70 -24.81
N SER A 139 0.07 3.62 -24.02
CA SER A 139 -0.26 2.25 -24.42
C SER A 139 -0.83 1.44 -23.27
N THR A 140 -2.09 1.06 -23.39
CA THR A 140 -2.76 0.17 -22.43
C THR A 140 -2.13 -1.23 -22.40
N GLN A 141 -1.60 -1.68 -23.55
CA GLN A 141 -0.85 -2.93 -23.66
C GLN A 141 0.41 -2.92 -22.80
N ALA A 142 1.17 -1.82 -22.81
CA ALA A 142 2.34 -1.65 -21.96
C ALA A 142 1.94 -1.68 -20.46
N GLY A 143 0.79 -1.09 -20.11
CA GLY A 143 0.23 -1.16 -18.75
C GLY A 143 -0.05 -2.60 -18.29
N LEU A 144 -0.60 -3.45 -19.15
CA LEU A 144 -0.84 -4.87 -18.86
C LEU A 144 0.49 -5.63 -18.64
N TRP A 145 1.48 -5.40 -19.50
CA TRP A 145 2.81 -6.00 -19.32
C TRP A 145 3.45 -5.57 -17.99
N LEU A 146 3.36 -4.30 -17.64
CA LEU A 146 3.86 -3.78 -16.35
C LEU A 146 3.20 -4.47 -15.15
N ILE A 147 1.88 -4.69 -15.18
CA ILE A 147 1.18 -5.43 -14.12
C ILE A 147 1.74 -6.86 -13.99
N GLY A 148 1.90 -7.57 -15.11
CA GLY A 148 2.46 -8.92 -15.13
C GLY A 148 3.87 -8.98 -14.57
N ILE A 149 4.76 -8.11 -15.05
CA ILE A 149 6.15 -8.02 -14.58
C ILE A 149 6.20 -7.67 -13.09
N HIS A 150 5.37 -6.73 -12.65
CA HIS A 150 5.31 -6.30 -11.25
C HIS A 150 4.84 -7.42 -10.33
N ALA A 151 3.80 -8.16 -10.71
CA ALA A 151 3.29 -9.30 -9.94
C ALA A 151 4.33 -10.43 -9.83
N VAL A 152 5.01 -10.76 -10.94
CA VAL A 152 6.10 -11.75 -10.95
C VAL A 152 7.26 -11.28 -10.08
N SER A 153 7.66 -10.01 -10.18
CA SER A 153 8.74 -9.45 -9.37
C SER A 153 8.43 -9.49 -7.87
N ALA A 154 7.19 -9.18 -7.48
CA ALA A 154 6.75 -9.26 -6.09
C ALA A 154 6.82 -10.70 -5.55
N LEU A 155 6.38 -11.69 -6.33
CA LEU A 155 6.46 -13.11 -5.97
C LEU A 155 7.92 -13.59 -5.88
N LEU A 156 8.77 -13.19 -6.81
CA LEU A 156 10.20 -13.52 -6.78
C LEU A 156 10.90 -12.90 -5.57
N ALA A 157 10.63 -11.62 -5.28
CA ALA A 157 11.15 -10.93 -4.11
C ALA A 157 10.69 -11.64 -2.81
N GLY A 158 9.42 -11.99 -2.71
CA GLY A 158 8.88 -12.75 -1.59
C GLY A 158 9.53 -14.11 -1.41
N THR A 159 9.69 -14.85 -2.51
CA THR A 159 10.37 -16.15 -2.51
C THR A 159 11.83 -16.03 -2.06
N LEU A 160 12.54 -15.03 -2.57
CA LEU A 160 13.94 -14.79 -2.22
C LEU A 160 14.10 -14.41 -0.75
N LEU A 161 13.28 -13.45 -0.26
CA LEU A 161 13.29 -13.01 1.14
C LEU A 161 13.02 -14.18 2.09
N CYS A 162 12.02 -15.00 1.79
CA CYS A 162 11.66 -16.15 2.61
C CYS A 162 12.74 -17.25 2.59
N ARG A 163 13.44 -17.44 1.46
CA ARG A 163 14.54 -18.41 1.35
C ARG A 163 15.83 -17.97 2.00
N LEU A 164 16.14 -16.69 1.97
CA LEU A 164 17.34 -16.12 2.60
C LEU A 164 17.25 -16.11 4.12
N ARG A 165 16.06 -16.22 4.68
CA ARG A 165 15.87 -16.33 6.11
C ARG A 165 16.22 -17.73 6.60
N LYS A 166 17.20 -17.81 7.49
CA LYS A 166 17.73 -19.07 8.06
C LYS A 166 16.77 -19.82 9.01
N ASP A 167 15.83 -19.09 9.62
CA ASP A 167 14.87 -19.67 10.57
C ASP A 167 13.64 -20.22 9.85
N ARG A 168 13.74 -21.47 9.42
CA ARG A 168 12.64 -22.24 8.78
C ARG A 168 11.59 -22.76 9.77
N GLY A 169 11.60 -22.33 11.01
CA GLY A 169 10.71 -22.79 12.06
C GLY A 169 9.56 -21.84 12.35
N CYS A 170 8.77 -21.44 11.35
CA CYS A 170 7.47 -20.84 11.64
C CYS A 170 6.45 -21.94 11.91
N PRO A 171 5.98 -22.11 13.16
CA PRO A 171 4.82 -22.93 13.40
C PRO A 171 3.64 -22.25 12.70
N SER A 172 3.18 -22.81 11.60
CA SER A 172 1.91 -22.41 11.00
C SER A 172 0.81 -22.66 12.04
N LEU A 173 0.34 -21.59 12.66
CA LEU A 173 -0.85 -21.67 13.49
C LEU A 173 -1.98 -22.22 12.62
N PRO A 174 -2.83 -23.14 13.13
CA PRO A 174 -4.00 -23.59 12.40
C PRO A 174 -4.88 -22.37 12.15
N CYS A 175 -4.93 -21.95 10.89
CA CYS A 175 -5.69 -20.77 10.47
C CYS A 175 -7.18 -21.10 10.48
N SER A 176 -7.84 -20.84 11.60
CA SER A 176 -9.28 -20.69 11.65
C SER A 176 -9.61 -19.22 11.44
N LEU A 177 -9.99 -18.85 10.23
CA LEU A 177 -10.51 -17.51 9.95
C LEU A 177 -11.74 -17.24 10.84
N PRO A 178 -11.86 -16.08 11.46
CA PRO A 178 -13.05 -15.75 12.23
C PRO A 178 -14.27 -15.75 11.31
N GLU A 179 -15.15 -16.71 11.52
CA GLU A 179 -16.38 -16.96 10.74
C GLU A 179 -17.54 -15.99 11.09
N LYS A 180 -17.31 -14.79 11.48
CA LYS A 180 -18.43 -13.84 11.60
C LYS A 180 -18.52 -12.98 10.36
N PRO A 181 -19.44 -13.31 9.41
CA PRO A 181 -19.73 -12.40 8.32
C PRO A 181 -20.29 -11.09 8.90
N LEU A 182 -19.53 -10.02 8.72
CA LEU A 182 -20.01 -8.68 9.00
C LEU A 182 -21.26 -8.43 8.14
N THR A 183 -22.30 -7.82 8.72
CA THR A 183 -23.44 -7.39 7.91
C THR A 183 -22.95 -6.44 6.82
N LEU A 184 -23.55 -6.48 5.64
CA LEU A 184 -23.12 -5.67 4.49
C LEU A 184 -22.99 -4.17 4.84
N SER A 185 -23.92 -3.65 5.65
CA SER A 185 -23.91 -2.26 6.09
C SER A 185 -22.69 -1.91 6.96
N THR A 186 -22.35 -2.77 7.92
CA THR A 186 -21.17 -2.58 8.78
C THR A 186 -19.87 -2.75 8.00
N ALA A 187 -19.81 -3.71 7.09
CA ALA A 187 -18.66 -3.92 6.21
C ALA A 187 -18.43 -2.70 5.31
N LEU A 188 -19.50 -2.18 4.67
CA LEU A 188 -19.42 -1.02 3.79
C LEU A 188 -18.95 0.23 4.54
N SER A 189 -19.59 0.57 5.68
CA SER A 189 -19.22 1.76 6.44
C SER A 189 -17.79 1.70 6.99
N ALA A 190 -17.35 0.52 7.43
CA ALA A 190 -15.99 0.32 7.90
C ALA A 190 -14.96 0.37 6.75
N SER A 191 -15.31 -0.11 5.55
CA SER A 191 -14.45 -0.04 4.37
C SER A 191 -14.28 1.39 3.87
N VAL A 192 -15.35 2.15 3.79
CA VAL A 192 -15.31 3.57 3.41
C VAL A 192 -14.49 4.39 4.39
N ARG A 193 -14.71 4.22 5.71
CA ARG A 193 -13.89 4.89 6.74
C ARG A 193 -12.42 4.50 6.67
N GLY A 194 -12.13 3.23 6.46
CA GLY A 194 -10.76 2.75 6.29
C GLY A 194 -10.07 3.34 5.05
N ALA A 195 -10.79 3.41 3.93
CA ALA A 195 -10.30 4.04 2.70
C ALA A 195 -10.08 5.55 2.88
N ALA A 196 -11.00 6.25 3.54
CA ALA A 196 -10.87 7.67 3.84
C ALA A 196 -9.65 7.97 4.73
N ALA A 197 -9.41 7.18 5.77
CA ALA A 197 -8.23 7.31 6.62
C ALA A 197 -6.93 7.06 5.84
N SER A 198 -6.93 6.09 4.92
CA SER A 198 -5.77 5.83 4.04
C SER A 198 -5.52 7.00 3.09
N MET A 199 -6.59 7.54 2.49
CA MET A 199 -6.50 8.71 1.61
C MET A 199 -5.98 9.94 2.35
N ALA A 200 -6.49 10.21 3.56
CA ALA A 200 -6.00 11.33 4.37
C ALA A 200 -4.49 11.22 4.64
N ASN A 201 -4.00 10.02 4.98
CA ASN A 201 -2.57 9.80 5.17
C ASN A 201 -1.77 10.00 3.87
N ILE A 202 -2.24 9.46 2.73
CA ILE A 202 -1.57 9.63 1.44
C ILE A 202 -1.50 11.11 1.07
N CYS A 203 -2.62 11.84 1.16
CA CYS A 203 -2.67 13.27 0.86
C CYS A 203 -1.76 14.08 1.80
N ALA A 204 -1.73 13.75 3.10
CA ALA A 204 -0.84 14.41 4.05
C ALA A 204 0.64 14.24 3.66
N PHE A 205 1.06 13.03 3.26
CA PHE A 205 2.41 12.81 2.76
C PHE A 205 2.69 13.52 1.44
N VAL A 206 1.74 13.51 0.49
CA VAL A 206 1.88 14.24 -0.78
C VAL A 206 2.07 15.73 -0.52
N VAL A 207 1.25 16.34 0.33
CA VAL A 207 1.36 17.75 0.70
C VAL A 207 2.72 18.03 1.36
N LEU A 208 3.12 17.21 2.35
CA LEU A 208 4.37 17.41 3.08
C LEU A 208 5.58 17.33 2.13
N PHE A 209 5.68 16.29 1.32
CA PHE A 209 6.84 16.07 0.47
C PHE A 209 6.87 17.02 -0.73
N ARG A 210 5.72 17.30 -1.35
CA ARG A 210 5.62 18.22 -2.47
C ARG A 210 6.01 19.65 -2.03
N THR A 211 5.43 20.14 -0.95
CA THR A 211 5.78 21.46 -0.39
C THR A 211 7.27 21.54 -0.06
N GLY A 212 7.83 20.50 0.57
CA GLY A 212 9.26 20.48 0.87
C GLY A 212 10.14 20.49 -0.37
N ALA A 213 9.74 19.79 -1.42
CA ALA A 213 10.49 19.74 -2.68
C ALA A 213 10.43 21.08 -3.44
N ASP A 214 9.29 21.76 -3.42
CA ASP A 214 9.09 23.04 -4.11
C ASP A 214 9.83 24.19 -3.42
N LEU A 215 10.03 24.10 -2.09
CA LEU A 215 10.79 25.10 -1.32
C LEU A 215 12.31 24.93 -1.38
N LEU A 216 12.80 23.82 -1.91
CA LEU A 216 14.25 23.61 -2.08
C LEU A 216 14.79 24.35 -3.31
N PRO A 217 16.03 24.90 -3.25
CA PRO A 217 16.66 25.53 -4.41
C PRO A 217 16.77 24.57 -5.57
N GLY A 218 16.10 24.85 -6.67
CA GLY A 218 16.04 23.97 -7.83
C GLY A 218 14.73 23.16 -7.96
N GLY A 219 13.70 23.54 -7.21
CA GLY A 219 12.36 22.92 -7.11
C GLY A 219 11.93 21.98 -8.24
N LEU A 220 11.00 21.06 -7.95
CA LEU A 220 10.50 20.14 -8.97
C LEU A 220 9.77 20.91 -10.09
N PRO A 221 9.98 20.57 -11.38
CA PRO A 221 9.24 21.17 -12.45
C PRO A 221 7.73 20.99 -12.25
N SER A 222 6.95 22.05 -12.49
CA SER A 222 5.49 22.00 -12.47
C SER A 222 5.00 21.02 -13.54
N TRP A 223 4.33 19.95 -13.12
CA TRP A 223 3.71 18.95 -13.99
C TRP A 223 2.27 19.30 -14.33
#